data_0c1970d762803497d70843705efd51e6
#
_entry.id   0c1970d762803497d70843705efd51e6
#
_cell.length_a   1.000
_cell.length_b   1.000
_cell.length_c   1.000
_cell.angle_alpha   90.00
_cell.angle_beta   90.00
_cell.angle_gamma   90.00
#
_symmetry.space_group_name_H-M   'P 1'
#
loop_
_entity.id
_entity.type
_entity.pdbx_description
1 polymer ?
#
loop_
_entity_poly.entity_id
_entity_poly.type
_entity_poly.pdbx_seq_one_letter_code
_entity_poly.pdbx_strand_id
1 'polypeptide(L)'
;MKILDKPKIQLPADTDEECIEICNILNKLPNTETCESCQGHGKHTFWVFFKCTDIDVLTRLGRAVDRRYSDGNWEILVDDTDREPRGRFWLRAKHQYDVSAMEESVKELCDNILYWFDDKFDEDFNS
;
A
#
# COMPACT_ATOMS: atom_id res chain seq x y z
N MET A 1 -12.57 -10.45 2.83
CA MET A 1 -11.36 -10.47 3.70
C MET A 1 -11.41 -9.26 4.62
N LYS A 2 -11.41 -9.51 5.91
CA LYS A 2 -11.45 -8.41 6.89
C LYS A 2 -10.08 -7.80 7.08
N ILE A 3 -10.05 -6.49 7.23
CA ILE A 3 -8.89 -5.84 7.80
C ILE A 3 -8.83 -6.30 9.26
N LEU A 4 -7.73 -6.94 9.65
CA LEU A 4 -7.58 -7.48 10.99
C LEU A 4 -7.51 -6.34 12.01
N ASP A 5 -8.12 -6.58 13.16
CA ASP A 5 -7.98 -5.70 14.32
C ASP A 5 -6.64 -5.96 15.00
N LYS A 6 -5.56 -5.78 14.24
CA LYS A 6 -4.21 -5.94 14.75
C LYS A 6 -3.83 -4.75 15.62
N PRO A 7 -3.03 -4.95 16.66
CA PRO A 7 -2.47 -3.82 17.38
C PRO A 7 -1.74 -2.89 16.40
N LYS A 8 -1.91 -1.59 16.59
CA LYS A 8 -1.23 -0.61 15.75
C LYS A 8 0.28 -0.80 15.87
N ILE A 9 0.95 -1.07 14.75
CA ILE A 9 2.40 -1.18 14.72
C ILE A 9 2.98 0.22 14.86
N GLN A 10 3.92 0.38 15.78
CA GLN A 10 4.62 1.65 15.93
C GLN A 10 5.58 1.83 14.77
N LEU A 11 5.35 2.86 13.96
CA LEU A 11 6.25 3.20 12.86
C LEU A 11 7.54 3.83 13.39
N PRO A 12 8.66 3.72 12.65
CA PRO A 12 9.89 4.42 13.02
C PRO A 12 9.66 5.91 13.23
N ALA A 13 10.35 6.50 14.20
CA ALA A 13 10.20 7.92 14.54
C ALA A 13 10.53 8.86 13.38
N ASP A 14 11.36 8.42 12.43
CA ASP A 14 11.78 9.15 11.23
C ASP A 14 10.88 8.90 10.01
N THR A 15 9.74 8.21 10.20
CA THR A 15 8.79 7.99 9.09
C THR A 15 8.25 9.33 8.61
N ASP A 16 8.32 9.56 7.29
CA ASP A 16 7.75 10.75 6.68
C ASP A 16 6.26 10.85 7.00
N GLU A 17 5.81 12.03 7.40
CA GLU A 17 4.42 12.27 7.79
C GLU A 17 3.45 11.86 6.68
N GLU A 18 3.80 12.12 5.44
CA GLU A 18 3.00 11.81 4.25
C GLU A 18 2.84 10.30 4.02
N CYS A 19 3.70 9.48 4.64
CA CYS A 19 3.66 8.01 4.51
C CYS A 19 2.88 7.34 5.64
N ILE A 20 2.54 8.04 6.71
CA ILE A 20 1.97 7.43 7.93
C ILE A 20 0.65 6.72 7.64
N GLU A 21 -0.26 7.37 6.94
CA GLU A 21 -1.60 6.81 6.67
C GLU A 21 -1.51 5.52 5.87
N ILE A 22 -0.76 5.51 4.76
CA ILE A 22 -0.65 4.32 3.90
C ILE A 22 0.09 3.19 4.62
N CYS A 23 1.14 3.50 5.40
CA CYS A 23 1.83 2.50 6.19
C CYS A 23 0.91 1.86 7.24
N ASN A 24 0.11 2.67 7.93
CA ASN A 24 -0.84 2.17 8.92
C ASN A 24 -1.88 1.25 8.28
N ILE A 25 -2.38 1.58 7.10
CA ILE A 25 -3.35 0.74 6.39
C ILE A 25 -2.71 -0.59 5.97
N LEU A 26 -1.53 -0.56 5.36
CA LEU A 26 -0.83 -1.77 4.94
C LEU A 26 -0.54 -2.69 6.13
N ASN A 27 -0.14 -2.13 7.27
CA ASN A 27 0.15 -2.91 8.47
C ASN A 27 -1.09 -3.56 9.10
N LYS A 28 -2.29 -3.12 8.72
CA LYS A 28 -3.55 -3.75 9.16
C LYS A 28 -3.97 -4.94 8.29
N LEU A 29 -3.36 -5.11 7.13
CA LEU A 29 -3.69 -6.20 6.23
C LEU A 29 -3.09 -7.51 6.73
N PRO A 30 -3.77 -8.67 6.47
CA PRO A 30 -3.24 -9.96 6.89
C PRO A 30 -1.85 -10.23 6.31
N ASN A 31 -0.95 -10.73 7.14
CA ASN A 31 0.39 -11.18 6.73
C ASN A 31 1.20 -10.12 5.96
N THR A 32 0.97 -8.85 6.28
CA THR A 32 1.58 -7.71 5.61
C THR A 32 2.23 -6.80 6.63
N GLU A 33 3.44 -6.34 6.33
CA GLU A 33 4.21 -5.46 7.21
C GLU A 33 5.06 -4.51 6.38
N THR A 34 4.97 -3.21 6.66
CA THR A 34 5.84 -2.23 6.02
C THR A 34 7.26 -2.31 6.58
N CYS A 35 8.24 -2.12 5.72
CA CYS A 35 9.67 -2.13 6.08
C CYS A 35 10.25 -0.72 6.08
N GLU A 36 10.10 0.00 4.96
CA GLU A 36 10.61 1.35 4.77
C GLU A 36 9.64 2.14 3.90
N SER A 37 9.70 3.46 3.99
CA SER A 37 8.90 4.35 3.15
C SER A 37 9.59 5.69 2.97
N CYS A 38 9.24 6.39 1.88
CA CYS A 38 9.78 7.71 1.60
C CYS A 38 8.81 8.49 0.71
N GLN A 39 8.56 9.75 1.06
CA GLN A 39 7.67 10.60 0.26
C GLN A 39 8.34 11.16 -1.01
N GLY A 40 9.65 10.93 -1.20
CA GLY A 40 10.38 11.33 -2.40
C GLY A 40 11.29 12.54 -2.24
N HIS A 41 10.98 13.47 -1.37
CA HIS A 41 11.78 14.69 -1.07
C HIS A 41 12.24 15.46 -2.33
N GLY A 42 11.43 15.41 -3.41
CA GLY A 42 11.78 16.06 -4.67
C GLY A 42 12.86 15.37 -5.50
N LYS A 43 13.37 14.23 -5.07
CA LYS A 43 14.46 13.50 -5.74
C LYS A 43 13.98 12.24 -6.47
N HIS A 44 12.92 11.63 -6.00
CA HIS A 44 12.32 10.42 -6.59
C HIS A 44 10.84 10.40 -6.26
N THR A 45 10.12 9.39 -6.74
CA THR A 45 8.69 9.25 -6.47
C THR A 45 8.44 8.65 -5.09
N PHE A 46 7.24 8.88 -4.56
CA PHE A 46 6.75 8.29 -3.32
C PHE A 46 6.79 6.76 -3.40
N TRP A 47 7.26 6.09 -2.34
CA TRP A 47 7.30 4.64 -2.29
C TRP A 47 7.14 4.11 -0.86
N VAL A 48 6.59 2.90 -0.76
CA VAL A 48 6.55 2.10 0.46
C VAL A 48 7.06 0.71 0.14
N PHE A 49 8.04 0.25 0.89
CA PHE A 49 8.59 -1.09 0.79
C PHE A 49 7.97 -1.96 1.88
N PHE A 50 7.36 -3.07 1.48
CA PHE A 50 6.64 -3.93 2.42
C PHE A 50 6.84 -5.40 2.09
N LYS A 51 6.63 -6.25 3.07
CA LYS A 51 6.59 -7.70 2.86
C LYS A 51 5.16 -8.19 3.02
N CYS A 52 4.80 -9.20 2.22
CA CYS A 52 3.50 -9.83 2.24
C CYS A 52 3.64 -11.29 1.82
N THR A 53 3.05 -12.20 2.59
CA THR A 53 3.08 -13.63 2.30
C THR A 53 1.71 -14.18 1.93
N ASP A 54 0.75 -13.32 1.62
CA ASP A 54 -0.64 -13.69 1.37
C ASP A 54 -1.04 -13.28 -0.05
N ILE A 55 -1.25 -14.28 -0.91
CA ILE A 55 -1.58 -14.03 -2.32
C ILE A 55 -2.93 -13.33 -2.49
N ASP A 56 -3.91 -13.59 -1.61
CA ASP A 56 -5.20 -12.93 -1.69
C ASP A 56 -5.06 -11.43 -1.36
N VAL A 57 -4.22 -11.10 -0.39
CA VAL A 57 -3.90 -9.70 -0.08
C VAL A 57 -3.26 -9.02 -1.27
N LEU A 58 -2.26 -9.66 -1.89
CA LEU A 58 -1.57 -9.11 -3.06
C LEU A 58 -2.52 -8.91 -4.23
N THR A 59 -3.44 -9.84 -4.46
CA THR A 59 -4.44 -9.73 -5.53
C THR A 59 -5.33 -8.51 -5.30
N ARG A 60 -5.78 -8.31 -4.08
CA ARG A 60 -6.63 -7.15 -3.73
C ARG A 60 -5.87 -5.83 -3.82
N LEU A 61 -4.62 -5.80 -3.37
CA LEU A 61 -3.77 -4.62 -3.52
C LEU A 61 -3.54 -4.31 -5.01
N GLY A 62 -3.30 -5.33 -5.83
CA GLY A 62 -3.15 -5.16 -7.27
C GLY A 62 -4.38 -4.51 -7.91
N ARG A 63 -5.56 -4.88 -7.46
CA ARG A 63 -6.81 -4.26 -7.94
C ARG A 63 -6.93 -2.81 -7.45
N ALA A 64 -6.57 -2.55 -6.20
CA ALA A 64 -6.65 -1.20 -5.65
C ALA A 64 -5.80 -0.18 -6.41
N VAL A 65 -4.67 -0.62 -7.00
CA VAL A 65 -3.78 0.25 -7.78
C VAL A 65 -4.06 0.21 -9.29
N ASP A 66 -4.89 -0.72 -9.77
CA ASP A 66 -5.18 -0.85 -11.19
C ASP A 66 -5.87 0.42 -11.70
N ARG A 67 -5.40 0.93 -12.84
CA ARG A 67 -5.93 2.17 -13.44
C ARG A 67 -7.42 2.10 -13.77
N ARG A 68 -8.00 0.90 -13.87
CA ARG A 68 -9.44 0.74 -14.08
C ARG A 68 -10.25 1.16 -12.86
N TYR A 69 -9.63 1.20 -11.68
CA TYR A 69 -10.28 1.45 -10.39
C TYR A 69 -9.65 2.61 -9.61
N SER A 70 -8.57 3.19 -10.13
CA SER A 70 -7.81 4.25 -9.46
C SER A 70 -7.40 5.35 -10.43
N ASP A 71 -6.66 6.35 -9.95
CA ASP A 71 -6.09 7.42 -10.78
C ASP A 71 -4.96 6.93 -11.70
N GLY A 72 -4.53 5.67 -11.55
CA GLY A 72 -3.49 5.08 -12.37
C GLY A 72 -2.06 5.49 -11.99
N ASN A 73 -1.89 6.25 -10.91
CA ASN A 73 -0.56 6.73 -10.51
C ASN A 73 0.25 5.72 -9.71
N TRP A 74 -0.35 4.63 -9.24
CA TRP A 74 0.31 3.68 -8.34
C TRP A 74 0.59 2.36 -9.03
N GLU A 75 1.69 1.72 -8.61
CA GLU A 75 2.07 0.39 -9.08
C GLU A 75 2.67 -0.42 -7.94
N ILE A 76 2.55 -1.75 -8.05
CA ILE A 76 3.18 -2.67 -7.13
C ILE A 76 4.21 -3.46 -7.93
N LEU A 77 5.45 -3.45 -7.46
CA LEU A 77 6.57 -4.14 -8.09
C LEU A 77 7.12 -5.19 -7.14
N VAL A 78 7.52 -6.33 -7.69
CA VAL A 78 8.22 -7.36 -6.93
C VAL A 78 9.66 -6.91 -6.71
N ASP A 79 10.15 -7.03 -5.48
CA ASP A 79 11.55 -6.84 -5.20
C ASP A 79 12.31 -8.07 -5.73
N ASP A 80 13.16 -7.85 -6.73
CA ASP A 80 13.88 -8.91 -7.43
C ASP A 80 15.26 -9.19 -6.83
N THR A 81 15.57 -8.61 -5.68
CA THR A 81 16.83 -8.88 -5.01
C THR A 81 16.81 -10.25 -4.33
N ASP A 82 17.97 -10.91 -4.23
CA ASP A 82 18.09 -12.22 -3.55
C ASP A 82 18.13 -12.09 -2.03
N ARG A 83 17.72 -10.95 -1.49
CA ARG A 83 17.71 -10.73 -0.03
C ARG A 83 16.60 -11.52 0.65
N GLU A 84 16.90 -12.04 1.81
CA GLU A 84 15.92 -12.64 2.69
C GLU A 84 15.37 -11.60 3.69
N PRO A 85 14.12 -11.71 4.12
CA PRO A 85 13.11 -12.68 3.67
C PRO A 85 12.55 -12.35 2.28
N ARG A 86 12.09 -13.37 1.57
CA ARG A 86 11.40 -13.21 0.28
C ARG A 86 9.98 -12.67 0.49
N GLY A 87 9.30 -12.34 -0.60
CA GLY A 87 7.93 -11.82 -0.54
C GLY A 87 7.89 -10.32 -0.22
N ARG A 88 8.85 -9.57 -0.73
CA ARG A 88 8.92 -8.12 -0.60
C ARG A 88 8.46 -7.43 -1.87
N PHE A 89 7.82 -6.29 -1.67
CA PHE A 89 7.20 -5.54 -2.76
C PHE A 89 7.41 -4.05 -2.56
N TRP A 90 7.38 -3.32 -3.67
CA TRP A 90 7.37 -1.88 -3.70
C TRP A 90 5.98 -1.39 -4.10
N LEU A 91 5.35 -0.59 -3.27
CA LEU A 91 4.21 0.24 -3.66
C LEU A 91 4.78 1.60 -4.01
N ARG A 92 4.67 2.01 -5.26
CA ARG A 92 5.36 3.19 -5.75
C ARG A 92 4.45 4.05 -6.61
N ALA A 93 4.57 5.37 -6.46
CA ALA A 93 3.94 6.32 -7.37
C ALA A 93 4.73 6.35 -8.69
N LYS A 94 4.01 6.31 -9.81
CA LYS A 94 4.64 6.43 -11.14
C LYS A 94 5.10 7.86 -11.40
N HIS A 95 4.34 8.84 -10.91
CA HIS A 95 4.63 10.26 -11.07
C HIS A 95 4.54 10.95 -9.71
N GLN A 96 5.40 11.93 -9.52
CA GLN A 96 5.40 12.77 -8.33
C GLN A 96 4.74 14.11 -8.68
N TYR A 97 3.55 14.33 -8.16
CA TYR A 97 2.81 15.57 -8.29
C TYR A 97 3.25 16.57 -7.21
N ASP A 98 2.67 17.76 -7.22
CA ASP A 98 2.84 18.70 -6.11
C ASP A 98 2.26 18.11 -4.81
N VAL A 99 2.57 18.75 -3.67
CA VAL A 99 2.20 18.23 -2.34
C VAL A 99 0.70 17.97 -2.23
N SER A 100 -0.12 18.92 -2.68
CA SER A 100 -1.58 18.84 -2.59
C SER A 100 -2.14 17.69 -3.41
N ALA A 101 -1.67 17.54 -4.65
CA ALA A 101 -2.10 16.46 -5.54
C ALA A 101 -1.62 15.10 -5.05
N MET A 102 -0.43 15.01 -4.44
CA MET A 102 0.05 13.77 -3.85
C MET A 102 -0.78 13.37 -2.63
N GLU A 103 -1.16 14.32 -1.79
CA GLU A 103 -2.05 14.05 -0.65
C GLU A 103 -3.38 13.44 -1.11
N GLU A 104 -3.98 14.01 -2.17
CA GLU A 104 -5.22 13.48 -2.75
C GLU A 104 -5.02 12.10 -3.36
N SER A 105 -3.92 11.88 -4.06
CA SER A 105 -3.60 10.58 -4.67
C SER A 105 -3.40 9.49 -3.62
N VAL A 106 -2.69 9.79 -2.53
CA VAL A 106 -2.50 8.86 -1.41
C VAL A 106 -3.84 8.56 -0.73
N LYS A 107 -4.66 9.58 -0.50
CA LYS A 107 -5.98 9.40 0.12
C LYS A 107 -6.88 8.51 -0.74
N GLU A 108 -6.92 8.74 -2.04
CA GLU A 108 -7.67 7.90 -2.97
C GLU A 108 -7.17 6.46 -2.92
N LEU A 109 -5.85 6.25 -2.92
CA LEU A 109 -5.27 4.92 -2.80
C LEU A 109 -5.70 4.23 -1.51
N CYS A 110 -5.63 4.94 -0.38
CA CYS A 110 -6.06 4.41 0.91
C CYS A 110 -7.54 4.00 0.89
N ASP A 111 -8.40 4.84 0.34
CA ASP A 111 -9.83 4.55 0.21
C ASP A 111 -10.08 3.33 -0.69
N ASN A 112 -9.33 3.20 -1.78
CA ASN A 112 -9.42 2.04 -2.67
C ASN A 112 -8.98 0.76 -1.97
N ILE A 113 -7.90 0.80 -1.19
CA ILE A 113 -7.46 -0.36 -0.43
C ILE A 113 -8.56 -0.78 0.56
N LEU A 114 -9.10 0.17 1.32
CA LEU A 114 -10.18 -0.11 2.26
C LEU A 114 -11.39 -0.74 1.56
N TYR A 115 -11.76 -0.23 0.40
CA TYR A 115 -12.86 -0.79 -0.41
C TYR A 115 -12.63 -2.26 -0.77
N TRP A 116 -11.43 -2.60 -1.27
CA TRP A 116 -11.12 -3.96 -1.72
C TRP A 116 -10.95 -4.95 -0.57
N PHE A 117 -10.92 -4.48 0.68
CA PHE A 117 -10.87 -5.31 1.88
C PHE A 117 -12.16 -5.22 2.72
N ASP A 118 -13.21 -4.59 2.18
CA ASP A 118 -14.51 -4.49 2.84
C ASP A 118 -15.24 -5.84 2.83
N ASP A 119 -15.89 -6.19 3.95
CA ASP A 119 -16.61 -7.46 4.10
C ASP A 119 -17.73 -7.63 3.07
N LYS A 120 -18.43 -6.54 2.75
CA LYS A 120 -19.49 -6.56 1.76
C LYS A 120 -18.95 -6.90 0.38
N PHE A 121 -17.79 -6.37 0.04
CA PHE A 121 -17.10 -6.72 -1.20
C PHE A 121 -16.72 -8.20 -1.22
N ASP A 122 -16.29 -8.77 -0.07
CA ASP A 122 -15.94 -10.18 0.03
C ASP A 122 -17.12 -11.09 -0.30
N GLU A 123 -18.32 -10.76 0.15
CA GLU A 123 -19.52 -11.51 -0.18
C GLU A 123 -19.77 -11.53 -1.69
N ASP A 124 -19.65 -10.38 -2.36
CA ASP A 124 -19.83 -10.26 -3.80
C ASP A 124 -18.71 -10.94 -4.58
N PHE A 125 -17.48 -10.87 -4.08
CA PHE A 125 -16.29 -11.43 -4.74
C PHE A 125 -16.29 -12.95 -4.72
N ASN A 126 -16.83 -13.55 -3.67
CA ASN A 126 -16.84 -15.00 -3.46
C ASN A 126 -18.16 -15.68 -3.92
N SER A 127 -19.07 -14.92 -4.44
CA SER A 127 -20.37 -15.43 -4.92
C SER A 127 -20.30 -15.97 -6.35
#